data_d124ab4296947286bcd6015085bd95bf
#
_entry.id   d124ab4296947286bcd6015085bd95bf
#
_cell.length_a   1.000
_cell.length_b   1.000
_cell.length_c   1.000
_cell.angle_alpha   90.00
_cell.angle_beta   90.00
_cell.angle_gamma   90.00
#
_symmetry.space_group_name_H-M   'P 1'
#
loop_
_entity.id
_entity.type
_entity.pdbx_description
1 polymer ?
#
loop_
_entity_poly.entity_id
_entity_poly.type
_entity_poly.pdbx_seq_one_letter_code
_entity_poly.pdbx_strand_id
1 'polypeptide(L)'
;LATLTFQEYTDSRCPANAQCVWQGVAQAKFKLKTDQNEQLIELCLGACDVISKNTNQEFTVNGVIYTVKFIELTPYPGTGNANEKAEATIVVQKK
;
A
#
# COMPACT_ATOMS: atom_id res chain seq x y z
N LEU A 1 1.99 14.35 -17.00
CA LEU A 1 2.54 13.06 -16.61
C LEU A 1 2.47 12.90 -15.08
N ALA A 2 2.02 11.76 -14.61
CA ALA A 2 1.91 11.50 -13.18
C ALA A 2 2.93 10.45 -12.75
N THR A 3 3.50 10.65 -11.57
CA THR A 3 4.47 9.73 -10.99
C THR A 3 3.98 9.28 -9.61
N LEU A 4 4.00 7.98 -9.37
CA LEU A 4 3.62 7.42 -8.07
C LEU A 4 4.87 6.82 -7.42
N THR A 5 5.23 7.34 -6.25
CA THR A 5 6.45 6.96 -5.54
C THR A 5 6.10 6.31 -4.20
N PHE A 6 6.73 5.18 -3.91
CA PHE A 6 6.61 4.50 -2.63
C PHE A 6 7.43 5.28 -1.59
N GLN A 7 6.75 5.89 -0.62
CA GLN A 7 7.41 6.76 0.36
C GLN A 7 7.83 6.02 1.62
N GLU A 8 6.87 5.37 2.27
CA GLU A 8 7.14 4.66 3.51
C GLU A 8 6.08 3.61 3.74
N TYR A 9 6.35 2.73 4.69
CA TYR A 9 5.40 1.69 5.05
C TYR A 9 5.54 1.31 6.52
N THR A 10 4.46 0.73 7.05
CA THR A 10 4.49 0.02 8.32
C THR A 10 3.90 -1.35 8.10
N ASP A 11 4.43 -2.36 8.80
CA ASP A 11 3.97 -3.72 8.62
C ASP A 11 3.80 -4.37 9.98
N SER A 12 2.55 -4.49 10.41
CA SER A 12 2.18 -5.12 11.68
C SER A 12 1.42 -6.43 11.45
N ARG A 13 1.53 -7.01 10.25
CA ARG A 13 0.90 -8.30 9.96
C ARG A 13 1.47 -9.38 10.86
N CYS A 14 0.63 -10.36 11.20
CA CYS A 14 1.07 -11.50 11.99
C CYS A 14 2.16 -12.26 11.22
N PRO A 15 3.35 -12.47 11.80
CA PRO A 15 4.40 -13.22 11.12
C PRO A 15 3.96 -14.64 10.77
N ALA A 16 4.48 -15.16 9.68
CA ALA A 16 4.12 -16.50 9.21
C ALA A 16 4.49 -17.60 10.21
N ASN A 17 5.46 -17.34 11.09
CA ASN A 17 5.95 -18.30 12.09
C ASN A 17 5.37 -18.06 13.48
N ALA A 18 4.28 -17.31 13.59
CA ALA A 18 3.68 -16.97 14.89
C ALA A 18 2.17 -17.03 14.82
N GLN A 19 1.54 -17.19 16.00
CA GLN A 19 0.09 -17.06 16.14
C GLN A 19 -0.21 -15.76 16.87
N CYS A 20 -1.10 -14.96 16.29
CA CYS A 20 -1.44 -13.65 16.83
C CYS A 20 -2.92 -13.59 17.18
N VAL A 21 -3.29 -12.67 18.09
CA VAL A 21 -4.70 -12.45 18.42
C VAL A 21 -5.48 -11.85 17.28
N TRP A 22 -4.79 -11.18 16.35
CA TRP A 22 -5.40 -10.71 15.10
C TRP A 22 -4.35 -10.74 13.99
N GLN A 23 -4.81 -10.66 12.75
CA GLN A 23 -3.90 -10.82 11.62
C GLN A 23 -3.00 -9.61 11.36
N GLY A 24 -3.41 -8.43 11.86
CA GLY A 24 -2.64 -7.23 11.65
C GLY A 24 -2.81 -6.65 10.26
N VAL A 25 -2.08 -5.58 10.00
CA VAL A 25 -2.15 -4.87 8.72
C VAL A 25 -0.78 -4.43 8.26
N ALA A 26 -0.64 -4.26 6.96
CA ALA A 26 0.46 -3.51 6.37
C ALA A 26 -0.12 -2.23 5.79
N GLN A 27 0.56 -1.12 6.00
CA GLN A 27 0.14 0.18 5.45
C GLN A 27 1.29 0.77 4.68
N ALA A 28 0.99 1.36 3.53
CA ALA A 28 1.99 1.98 2.69
C ALA A 28 1.52 3.36 2.28
N LYS A 29 2.45 4.29 2.21
CA LYS A 29 2.18 5.65 1.73
C LYS A 29 2.90 5.85 0.42
N PHE A 30 2.17 6.37 -0.54
CA PHE A 30 2.68 6.68 -1.87
C PHE A 30 2.50 8.16 -2.14
N LYS A 31 3.45 8.75 -2.82
CA LYS A 31 3.35 10.14 -3.23
C LYS A 31 2.97 10.19 -4.70
N LEU A 32 1.82 10.78 -4.99
CA LEU A 32 1.38 11.00 -6.36
C LEU A 32 1.75 12.42 -6.75
N LYS A 33 2.61 12.55 -7.74
CA LYS A 33 3.04 13.84 -8.25
C LYS A 33 2.54 14.01 -9.67
N THR A 34 1.84 15.11 -9.89
CA THR A 34 1.39 15.50 -11.23
C THR A 34 2.03 16.82 -11.62
N ASP A 35 1.77 17.28 -12.83
CA ASP A 35 2.29 18.57 -13.29
C ASP A 35 1.80 19.74 -12.47
N GLN A 36 0.68 19.58 -11.78
CA GLN A 36 0.01 20.67 -11.08
C GLN A 36 0.05 20.56 -9.56
N ASN A 37 0.17 19.36 -9.02
CA ASN A 37 0.16 19.21 -7.57
C ASN A 37 0.72 17.86 -7.13
N GLU A 38 0.80 17.69 -5.80
CA GLU A 38 1.24 16.45 -5.18
C GLU A 38 0.22 16.07 -4.12
N GLN A 39 0.01 14.76 -3.93
CA GLN A 39 -0.81 14.28 -2.83
C GLN A 39 -0.26 12.95 -2.31
N LEU A 40 -0.60 12.65 -1.07
CA LEU A 40 -0.25 11.36 -0.48
C LEU A 40 -1.42 10.41 -0.59
N ILE A 41 -1.12 9.18 -0.99
CA ILE A 41 -2.10 8.10 -1.04
C ILE A 41 -1.67 7.07 -0.01
N GLU A 42 -2.58 6.74 0.90
CA GLU A 42 -2.31 5.76 1.95
C GLU A 42 -3.19 4.55 1.71
N LEU A 43 -2.55 3.39 1.59
CA LEU A 43 -3.23 2.13 1.32
C LEU A 43 -2.91 1.11 2.39
N CYS A 44 -3.81 0.16 2.57
CA CYS A 44 -3.73 -0.85 3.60
C CYS A 44 -3.86 -2.24 3.00
N LEU A 45 -3.20 -3.21 3.62
CA LEU A 45 -3.26 -4.61 3.21
C LEU A 45 -3.45 -5.47 4.47
N GLY A 46 -4.37 -6.43 4.42
CA GLY A 46 -4.68 -7.31 5.54
C GLY A 46 -6.02 -6.99 6.17
N ALA A 47 -6.06 -6.94 7.50
CA ALA A 47 -7.31 -6.70 8.25
C ALA A 47 -7.69 -5.21 8.28
N CYS A 48 -7.78 -4.59 7.12
CA CYS A 48 -7.91 -3.14 6.98
C CYS A 48 -9.23 -2.58 7.51
N ASP A 49 -10.29 -3.34 7.39
CA ASP A 49 -11.61 -2.91 7.86
C ASP A 49 -11.66 -2.75 9.38
N VAL A 50 -10.83 -3.49 10.12
CA VAL A 50 -10.75 -3.36 11.58
C VAL A 50 -10.30 -1.97 12.00
N ILE A 51 -9.44 -1.34 11.21
CA ILE A 51 -8.91 -0.01 11.52
C ILE A 51 -9.49 1.06 10.60
N SER A 52 -10.55 0.74 9.86
CA SER A 52 -11.24 1.68 8.97
C SER A 52 -10.33 2.26 7.90
N LYS A 53 -9.45 1.43 7.35
CA LYS A 53 -8.55 1.82 6.24
C LYS A 53 -8.94 1.06 4.98
N ASN A 54 -8.45 1.51 3.84
CA ASN A 54 -8.81 0.97 2.53
C ASN A 54 -7.62 0.32 1.84
N THR A 55 -7.91 -0.75 1.08
CA THR A 55 -6.92 -1.41 0.24
C THR A 55 -6.75 -0.69 -1.10
N ASN A 56 -7.74 0.10 -1.50
CA ASN A 56 -7.70 0.84 -2.76
C ASN A 56 -8.13 2.28 -2.55
N GLN A 57 -7.79 3.10 -3.53
CA GLN A 57 -8.17 4.51 -3.51
C GLN A 57 -8.27 5.02 -4.95
N GLU A 58 -9.21 5.94 -5.15
CA GLU A 58 -9.34 6.62 -6.43
C GLU A 58 -8.58 7.94 -6.42
N PHE A 59 -8.03 8.30 -7.56
CA PHE A 59 -7.42 9.60 -7.74
C PHE A 59 -7.68 10.09 -9.15
N THR A 60 -7.59 11.40 -9.35
CA THR A 60 -7.88 12.04 -10.62
C THR A 60 -6.63 12.71 -11.18
N VAL A 61 -6.33 12.42 -12.44
CA VAL A 61 -5.23 13.07 -13.16
C VAL A 61 -5.79 13.57 -14.49
N ASN A 62 -5.68 14.88 -14.70
CA ASN A 62 -6.14 15.54 -15.95
C ASN A 62 -7.60 15.18 -16.30
N GLY A 63 -8.47 15.15 -15.29
CA GLY A 63 -9.88 14.85 -15.49
C GLY A 63 -10.22 13.38 -15.65
N VAL A 64 -9.23 12.50 -15.58
CA VAL A 64 -9.44 11.05 -15.69
C VAL A 64 -9.29 10.42 -14.33
N ILE A 65 -10.26 9.58 -13.95
CA ILE A 65 -10.26 8.91 -12.66
C ILE A 65 -9.58 7.57 -12.78
N TYR A 66 -8.67 7.30 -11.87
CA TYR A 66 -7.95 6.04 -11.77
C TYR A 66 -8.18 5.43 -10.39
N THR A 67 -8.09 4.10 -10.32
CA THR A 67 -8.11 3.38 -9.05
C THR A 67 -6.76 2.72 -8.85
N VAL A 68 -6.15 2.92 -7.68
CA VAL A 68 -4.94 2.23 -7.29
C VAL A 68 -5.30 1.23 -6.19
N LYS A 69 -4.85 -0.02 -6.34
CA LYS A 69 -5.12 -1.09 -5.41
C LYS A 69 -3.81 -1.69 -4.91
N PHE A 70 -3.69 -1.86 -3.61
CA PHE A 70 -2.52 -2.46 -2.97
C PHE A 70 -2.70 -3.98 -2.96
N ILE A 71 -1.81 -4.68 -3.65
CA ILE A 71 -1.93 -6.13 -3.84
C ILE A 71 -1.04 -6.90 -2.87
N GLU A 72 0.20 -6.44 -2.68
CA GLU A 72 1.18 -7.20 -1.91
C GLU A 72 2.27 -6.30 -1.38
N LEU A 73 2.77 -6.64 -0.19
CA LEU A 73 3.97 -6.05 0.38
C LEU A 73 4.90 -7.19 0.77
N THR A 74 6.10 -7.22 0.20
CA THR A 74 7.08 -8.27 0.48
C THR A 74 8.34 -7.67 1.09
N PRO A 75 9.06 -8.44 1.92
CA PRO A 75 8.73 -9.80 2.35
C PRO A 75 7.60 -9.83 3.38
N TYR A 76 6.87 -10.92 3.42
CA TYR A 76 5.86 -11.13 4.46
C TYR A 76 6.59 -11.33 5.80
N PRO A 77 6.11 -10.79 6.91
CA PRO A 77 6.78 -10.94 8.20
C PRO A 77 7.03 -12.42 8.54
N GLY A 78 8.25 -12.72 8.96
CA GLY A 78 8.65 -14.07 9.34
C GLY A 78 9.11 -14.94 8.19
N THR A 79 9.11 -14.47 6.95
CA THR A 79 9.47 -15.28 5.78
C THR A 79 10.70 -14.80 5.03
N GLY A 80 11.00 -13.51 5.05
CA GLY A 80 12.14 -12.97 4.34
C GLY A 80 13.38 -12.91 5.20
N ASN A 81 14.51 -12.57 4.62
CA ASN A 81 15.69 -12.30 5.41
C ASN A 81 15.81 -10.80 5.70
N ALA A 82 16.62 -10.46 6.71
CA ALA A 82 16.66 -9.11 7.24
C ALA A 82 17.21 -8.08 6.24
N ASN A 83 17.88 -8.51 5.19
CA ASN A 83 18.48 -7.62 4.21
C ASN A 83 17.59 -7.37 2.99
N GLU A 84 16.44 -8.00 2.92
CA GLU A 84 15.54 -7.79 1.79
C GLU A 84 14.88 -6.42 1.89
N LYS A 85 14.82 -5.73 0.77
CA LYS A 85 14.11 -4.46 0.68
C LYS A 85 12.62 -4.73 0.55
N ALA A 86 11.82 -3.88 1.18
CA ALA A 86 10.37 -3.96 1.03
C ALA A 86 9.97 -3.55 -0.39
N GLU A 87 9.05 -4.32 -0.96
CA GLU A 87 8.48 -4.02 -2.27
C GLU A 87 6.96 -4.04 -2.16
N ALA A 88 6.35 -2.99 -2.66
CA ALA A 88 4.90 -2.87 -2.70
C ALA A 88 4.43 -3.12 -4.13
N THR A 89 3.49 -4.04 -4.28
CA THR A 89 2.86 -4.32 -5.56
C THR A 89 1.50 -3.64 -5.60
N ILE A 90 1.29 -2.83 -6.60
CA ILE A 90 0.02 -2.14 -6.79
C ILE A 90 -0.48 -2.33 -8.21
N VAL A 91 -1.79 -2.20 -8.38
CA VAL A 91 -2.42 -2.18 -9.70
C VAL A 91 -3.12 -0.85 -9.85
N VAL A 92 -2.86 -0.19 -10.98
CA VAL A 92 -3.52 1.07 -11.31
C VAL A 92 -4.38 0.84 -12.53
N GLN A 93 -5.66 1.16 -12.40
CA GLN A 93 -6.63 0.96 -13.48
C GLN A 93 -7.38 2.25 -13.73
N LYS A 94 -7.64 2.51 -15.01
CA LYS A 94 -8.50 3.62 -15.40
C LYS A 94 -9.95 3.23 -15.10
N LYS A 95 -10.65 4.13 -14.46
CA LYS A 95 -12.04 3.87 -14.10
C LYS A 95 -12.97 4.08 -15.28
#